data_f413a919c85fbc3323e4cf4b00d5c6e8
#
_entry.id   f413a919c85fbc3323e4cf4b00d5c6e8
#
_cell.length_a   1.000
_cell.length_b   1.000
_cell.length_c   1.000
_cell.angle_alpha   90.00
_cell.angle_beta   90.00
_cell.angle_gamma   90.00
#
_symmetry.space_group_name_H-M   'P 1'
#
loop_
_entity.id
_entity.type
_entity.pdbx_description
1 polymer ?
#
loop_
_entity_poly.entity_id
_entity_poly.type
_entity_poly.pdbx_seq_one_letter_code
_entity_poly.pdbx_strand_id
1 'polypeptide(L)'
;RKALNWCDDKGNVDFYDMKGIVEGLLEAMQVSDYTMTRSQQPYLHPGKSCDIVVNGAVIGSFGEVHPVVQENFELDQVTYVLEMAVEPLVASATAVPQYKHLPKFPSMSRDIAVVVPAEVTNAELEQVIRAHAGELLQGVRVFDIYTGKQVAAGCKSMAFNLTYQAADRTLTDAEVDASMKKVIAEVAEAYKAKLRD
;
A
#
# COMPACT_ATOMS: atom_id res chain seq x y z
N ARG A 1 -7.41 -14.49 -14.19
CA ARG A 1 -7.21 -15.30 -12.95
C ARG A 1 -7.71 -16.72 -13.15
N LYS A 2 -6.95 -17.71 -12.73
CA LYS A 2 -7.40 -19.09 -12.70
C LYS A 2 -7.99 -19.38 -11.33
N ALA A 3 -9.31 -19.60 -11.27
CA ALA A 3 -9.96 -19.93 -10.00
C ALA A 3 -9.48 -21.30 -9.49
N LEU A 4 -9.05 -21.35 -8.22
CA LEU A 4 -8.66 -22.58 -7.54
C LEU A 4 -9.84 -23.25 -6.87
N ASN A 5 -10.86 -22.48 -6.53
CA ASN A 5 -12.10 -22.95 -5.92
C ASN A 5 -13.30 -22.13 -6.42
N TRP A 6 -14.51 -22.48 -5.98
CA TRP A 6 -15.76 -21.90 -6.47
C TRP A 6 -16.01 -20.46 -6.02
N CYS A 7 -15.33 -19.98 -4.97
CA CYS A 7 -15.47 -18.62 -4.45
C CYS A 7 -14.37 -17.66 -4.96
N ASP A 8 -13.38 -18.16 -5.72
CA ASP A 8 -12.32 -17.31 -6.27
C ASP A 8 -12.87 -16.40 -7.38
N ASP A 9 -12.36 -15.18 -7.41
CA ASP A 9 -12.62 -14.24 -8.48
C ASP A 9 -12.05 -14.75 -9.81
N LYS A 10 -12.93 -14.86 -10.80
CA LYS A 10 -12.59 -15.29 -12.17
C LYS A 10 -12.30 -14.12 -13.11
N GLY A 11 -12.20 -12.91 -12.57
CA GLY A 11 -11.86 -11.71 -13.34
C GLY A 11 -10.48 -11.77 -13.98
N ASN A 12 -10.19 -10.79 -14.83
CA ASN A 12 -8.88 -10.63 -15.41
C ASN A 12 -7.88 -10.24 -14.32
N VAL A 13 -6.61 -10.60 -14.53
CA VAL A 13 -5.50 -10.07 -13.72
C VAL A 13 -5.38 -8.57 -13.94
N ASP A 14 -4.98 -7.83 -12.91
CA ASP A 14 -4.77 -6.41 -12.96
C ASP A 14 -3.40 -6.01 -12.34
N PHE A 15 -3.17 -4.71 -12.29
CA PHE A 15 -1.95 -4.15 -11.70
C PHE A 15 -1.74 -4.60 -10.25
N TYR A 16 -2.81 -4.73 -9.48
CA TYR A 16 -2.73 -5.09 -8.06
C TYR A 16 -2.41 -6.57 -7.86
N ASP A 17 -2.77 -7.46 -8.80
CA ASP A 17 -2.31 -8.85 -8.77
C ASP A 17 -0.79 -8.93 -8.92
N MET A 18 -0.21 -8.17 -9.88
CA MET A 18 1.24 -8.11 -10.04
C MET A 18 1.92 -7.45 -8.83
N LYS A 19 1.34 -6.37 -8.31
CA LYS A 19 1.84 -5.71 -7.10
C LYS A 19 1.88 -6.68 -5.91
N GLY A 20 0.83 -7.48 -5.71
CA GLY A 20 0.78 -8.50 -4.66
C GLY A 20 1.87 -9.58 -4.81
N ILE A 21 2.20 -9.99 -6.05
CA ILE A 21 3.31 -10.90 -6.31
C ILE A 21 4.64 -10.26 -5.91
N VAL A 22 4.87 -8.99 -6.28
CA VAL A 22 6.09 -8.25 -5.93
C VAL A 22 6.21 -8.09 -4.41
N GLU A 23 5.14 -7.67 -3.73
CA GLU A 23 5.11 -7.53 -2.28
C GLU A 23 5.37 -8.87 -1.58
N GLY A 24 4.75 -9.95 -2.05
CA GLY A 24 4.98 -11.30 -1.52
C GLY A 24 6.43 -11.78 -1.72
N LEU A 25 7.08 -11.42 -2.83
CA LEU A 25 8.50 -11.71 -3.05
C LEU A 25 9.38 -10.94 -2.05
N LEU A 26 9.15 -9.62 -1.89
CA LEU A 26 9.90 -8.80 -0.94
C LEU A 26 9.71 -9.28 0.50
N GLU A 27 8.49 -9.64 0.87
CA GLU A 27 8.18 -10.22 2.19
C GLU A 27 8.89 -11.56 2.41
N ALA A 28 8.87 -12.47 1.42
CA ALA A 28 9.56 -13.75 1.50
C ALA A 28 11.08 -13.59 1.63
N MET A 29 11.65 -12.56 1.02
CA MET A 29 13.06 -12.19 1.16
C MET A 29 13.34 -11.32 2.40
N GLN A 30 12.30 -10.98 3.18
CA GLN A 30 12.37 -10.11 4.37
C GLN A 30 12.98 -8.72 4.11
N VAL A 31 12.70 -8.20 2.92
CA VAL A 31 12.99 -6.81 2.56
C VAL A 31 11.81 -5.96 3.00
N SER A 32 11.94 -5.24 4.11
CA SER A 32 10.87 -4.42 4.70
C SER A 32 11.01 -2.92 4.41
N ASP A 33 12.21 -2.47 4.13
CA ASP A 33 12.51 -1.05 3.85
C ASP A 33 12.58 -0.82 2.34
N TYR A 34 11.42 -0.71 1.73
CA TYR A 34 11.28 -0.38 0.32
C TYR A 34 10.16 0.64 0.09
N THR A 35 10.25 1.34 -1.02
CA THR A 35 9.18 2.21 -1.52
C THR A 35 8.86 1.88 -2.97
N MET A 36 7.64 2.17 -3.38
CA MET A 36 7.20 2.04 -4.77
C MET A 36 6.90 3.43 -5.33
N THR A 37 7.53 3.78 -6.43
CA THR A 37 7.35 5.05 -7.13
C THR A 37 6.83 4.82 -8.54
N ARG A 38 6.25 5.85 -9.17
CA ARG A 38 5.83 5.72 -10.57
C ARG A 38 7.02 5.44 -11.47
N SER A 39 6.90 4.40 -12.29
CA SER A 39 7.93 4.07 -13.27
C SER A 39 7.88 4.99 -14.49
N GLN A 40 9.05 5.28 -15.04
CA GLN A 40 9.22 5.97 -16.32
C GLN A 40 9.79 5.05 -17.40
N GLN A 41 9.73 3.75 -17.20
CA GLN A 41 10.21 2.79 -18.18
C GLN A 41 9.37 2.86 -19.46
N PRO A 42 9.98 3.05 -20.63
CA PRO A 42 9.23 3.28 -21.87
C PRO A 42 8.45 2.07 -22.37
N TYR A 43 8.79 0.88 -21.89
CA TYR A 43 8.10 -0.35 -22.23
C TYR A 43 6.92 -0.66 -21.29
N LEU A 44 6.71 0.11 -20.24
CA LEU A 44 5.61 -0.03 -19.31
C LEU A 44 4.52 1.04 -19.54
N HIS A 45 3.30 0.70 -19.16
CA HIS A 45 2.17 1.60 -19.21
C HIS A 45 2.33 2.75 -18.19
N PRO A 46 2.27 4.04 -18.61
CA PRO A 46 2.63 5.17 -17.75
C PRO A 46 1.72 5.37 -16.52
N GLY A 47 0.51 4.81 -16.53
CA GLY A 47 -0.46 4.89 -15.42
C GLY A 47 -0.61 3.62 -14.60
N LYS A 48 0.09 2.52 -14.99
CA LYS A 48 -0.06 1.21 -14.35
C LYS A 48 1.30 0.53 -14.20
N SER A 49 2.29 1.26 -13.70
CA SER A 49 3.65 0.77 -13.50
C SER A 49 4.30 1.43 -12.29
N CYS A 50 5.21 0.70 -11.66
CA CYS A 50 6.00 1.15 -10.52
C CYS A 50 7.45 0.71 -10.63
N ASP A 51 8.33 1.54 -10.08
CA ASP A 51 9.72 1.19 -9.75
C ASP A 51 9.78 0.77 -8.28
N ILE A 52 10.60 -0.22 -7.98
CA ILE A 52 10.88 -0.72 -6.63
C ILE A 52 12.18 -0.06 -6.17
N VAL A 53 12.10 0.74 -5.12
CA VAL A 53 13.23 1.47 -4.56
C VAL A 53 13.61 0.88 -3.20
N VAL A 54 14.84 0.44 -3.07
CA VAL A 54 15.42 -0.07 -1.82
C VAL A 54 16.71 0.70 -1.54
N ASN A 55 16.89 1.17 -0.32
CA ASN A 55 18.05 2.00 0.08
C ASN A 55 18.28 3.21 -0.85
N GLY A 56 17.21 3.81 -1.39
CA GLY A 56 17.27 4.96 -2.29
C GLY A 56 17.66 4.63 -3.74
N ALA A 57 17.86 3.37 -4.10
CA ALA A 57 18.17 2.93 -5.46
C ALA A 57 17.01 2.12 -6.07
N VAL A 58 16.73 2.34 -7.35
CA VAL A 58 15.78 1.52 -8.10
C VAL A 58 16.42 0.15 -8.35
N ILE A 59 15.81 -0.91 -7.83
CA ILE A 59 16.28 -2.29 -8.01
C ILE A 59 15.44 -3.09 -9.00
N GLY A 60 14.29 -2.58 -9.39
CA GLY A 60 13.40 -3.24 -10.35
C GLY A 60 12.23 -2.37 -10.74
N SER A 61 11.52 -2.79 -11.79
CA SER A 61 10.32 -2.14 -12.29
C SER A 61 9.29 -3.19 -12.66
N PHE A 62 8.02 -2.89 -12.45
CA PHE A 62 6.92 -3.78 -12.81
C PHE A 62 5.69 -2.99 -13.27
N GLY A 63 4.83 -3.66 -14.02
CA GLY A 63 3.58 -3.07 -14.45
C GLY A 63 2.99 -3.73 -15.68
N GLU A 64 1.93 -3.09 -16.21
CA GLU A 64 1.33 -3.43 -17.48
C GLU A 64 2.29 -3.05 -18.61
N VAL A 65 2.48 -3.91 -19.60
CA VAL A 65 3.26 -3.62 -20.79
C VAL A 65 2.59 -2.51 -21.59
N HIS A 66 3.39 -1.57 -22.11
CA HIS A 66 2.87 -0.45 -22.89
C HIS A 66 2.10 -0.94 -24.14
N PRO A 67 0.91 -0.39 -24.47
CA PRO A 67 0.08 -0.88 -25.59
C PRO A 67 0.83 -1.00 -26.93
N VAL A 68 1.68 -0.04 -27.27
CA VAL A 68 2.51 -0.08 -28.49
C VAL A 68 3.51 -1.26 -28.46
N VAL A 69 4.05 -1.59 -27.28
CA VAL A 69 4.95 -2.73 -27.13
C VAL A 69 4.15 -4.03 -27.27
N GLN A 70 2.96 -4.10 -26.67
CA GLN A 70 2.08 -5.27 -26.85
C GLN A 70 1.76 -5.52 -28.31
N GLU A 71 1.42 -4.47 -29.07
CA GLU A 71 1.14 -4.55 -30.50
C GLU A 71 2.38 -5.04 -31.30
N ASN A 72 3.56 -4.47 -31.03
CA ASN A 72 4.80 -4.85 -31.71
C ASN A 72 5.22 -6.30 -31.46
N PHE A 73 4.86 -6.87 -30.31
CA PHE A 73 5.13 -8.27 -29.96
C PHE A 73 3.94 -9.19 -30.20
N GLU A 74 2.88 -8.69 -30.84
CA GLU A 74 1.66 -9.46 -31.15
C GLU A 74 1.04 -10.15 -29.92
N LEU A 75 1.04 -9.43 -28.78
CA LEU A 75 0.45 -9.94 -27.54
C LEU A 75 -1.07 -9.68 -27.54
N ASP A 76 -1.85 -10.72 -27.65
CA ASP A 76 -3.32 -10.65 -27.71
C ASP A 76 -4.00 -10.28 -26.39
N GLN A 77 -3.27 -10.37 -25.28
CA GLN A 77 -3.80 -10.14 -23.93
C GLN A 77 -2.98 -9.09 -23.18
N VAL A 78 -3.65 -8.39 -22.29
CA VAL A 78 -2.98 -7.49 -21.35
C VAL A 78 -1.94 -8.28 -20.56
N THR A 79 -0.69 -7.85 -20.67
CA THR A 79 0.47 -8.55 -20.10
C THR A 79 1.11 -7.69 -19.02
N TYR A 80 1.42 -8.30 -17.89
CA TYR A 80 2.16 -7.68 -16.79
C TYR A 80 3.56 -8.30 -16.70
N VAL A 81 4.56 -7.45 -16.46
CA VAL A 81 5.96 -7.88 -16.36
C VAL A 81 6.60 -7.31 -15.10
N LEU A 82 7.58 -8.05 -14.60
CA LEU A 82 8.50 -7.63 -13.54
C LEU A 82 9.92 -7.87 -14.02
N GLU A 83 10.75 -6.86 -13.91
CA GLU A 83 12.21 -6.94 -14.07
C GLU A 83 12.86 -6.45 -12.78
N MET A 84 13.78 -7.24 -12.23
CA MET A 84 14.44 -6.91 -10.96
C MET A 84 15.91 -7.38 -10.97
N ALA A 85 16.80 -6.54 -10.48
CA ALA A 85 18.19 -6.90 -10.26
C ALA A 85 18.32 -7.80 -9.03
N VAL A 86 18.91 -8.99 -9.21
CA VAL A 86 18.99 -10.01 -8.17
C VAL A 86 20.01 -9.63 -7.09
N GLU A 87 21.16 -9.09 -7.47
CA GLU A 87 22.23 -8.76 -6.52
C GLU A 87 21.78 -7.74 -5.46
N PRO A 88 21.17 -6.58 -5.78
CA PRO A 88 20.69 -5.66 -4.77
C PRO A 88 19.51 -6.21 -3.97
N LEU A 89 18.65 -7.06 -4.56
CA LEU A 89 17.58 -7.74 -3.84
C LEU A 89 18.17 -8.66 -2.75
N VAL A 90 19.12 -9.51 -3.10
CA VAL A 90 19.77 -10.45 -2.16
C VAL A 90 20.59 -9.69 -1.11
N ALA A 91 21.26 -8.59 -1.49
CA ALA A 91 22.01 -7.77 -0.54
C ALA A 91 21.11 -7.07 0.50
N SER A 92 19.84 -6.80 0.14
CA SER A 92 18.86 -6.17 1.02
C SER A 92 18.05 -7.19 1.83
N ALA A 93 18.16 -8.47 1.52
CA ALA A 93 17.41 -9.53 2.18
C ALA A 93 17.95 -9.83 3.58
N THR A 94 17.03 -10.14 4.50
CA THR A 94 17.39 -10.63 5.85
C THR A 94 17.37 -12.15 5.85
N ALA A 95 18.56 -12.77 5.97
CA ALA A 95 18.69 -14.23 5.86
C ALA A 95 18.01 -15.01 7.00
N VAL A 96 17.89 -14.42 8.18
CA VAL A 96 17.34 -15.07 9.37
C VAL A 96 16.23 -14.23 10.00
N PRO A 97 14.98 -14.74 10.03
CA PRO A 97 13.88 -14.06 10.69
C PRO A 97 14.18 -13.82 12.17
N GLN A 98 13.94 -12.61 12.63
CA GLN A 98 14.06 -12.27 14.05
C GLN A 98 12.74 -12.61 14.76
N TYR A 99 12.85 -13.41 15.83
CA TYR A 99 11.69 -13.71 16.65
C TYR A 99 11.17 -12.45 17.34
N LYS A 100 9.88 -12.18 17.20
CA LYS A 100 9.17 -11.15 17.97
C LYS A 100 8.20 -11.85 18.92
N HIS A 101 8.19 -11.41 20.18
CA HIS A 101 7.24 -11.93 21.16
C HIS A 101 5.79 -11.71 20.68
N LEU A 102 4.97 -12.74 20.81
CA LEU A 102 3.54 -12.59 20.55
C LEU A 102 2.93 -11.59 21.54
N PRO A 103 2.10 -10.67 21.06
CA PRO A 103 1.42 -9.73 21.95
C PRO A 103 0.55 -10.47 22.98
N LYS A 104 0.64 -10.07 24.25
CA LYS A 104 -0.13 -10.63 25.35
C LYS A 104 -1.44 -9.90 25.58
N PHE A 105 -1.55 -8.67 25.12
CA PHE A 105 -2.71 -7.81 25.34
C PHE A 105 -3.50 -7.63 24.03
N PRO A 106 -4.83 -7.44 24.12
CA PRO A 106 -5.65 -7.27 22.93
C PRO A 106 -5.33 -5.99 22.19
N SER A 107 -5.48 -6.02 20.86
CA SER A 107 -5.44 -4.83 20.03
C SER A 107 -6.79 -4.11 19.99
N MET A 108 -6.76 -2.82 19.69
CA MET A 108 -7.94 -1.99 19.42
C MET A 108 -7.88 -1.46 17.99
N SER A 109 -8.99 -1.53 17.27
CA SER A 109 -9.10 -0.98 15.91
C SER A 109 -9.97 0.27 15.89
N ARG A 110 -9.59 1.21 15.02
CA ARG A 110 -10.38 2.40 14.68
C ARG A 110 -10.38 2.60 13.18
N ASP A 111 -11.54 2.96 12.67
CA ASP A 111 -11.70 3.30 11.27
C ASP A 111 -11.75 4.81 11.10
N ILE A 112 -11.12 5.30 10.03
CA ILE A 112 -11.26 6.68 9.56
C ILE A 112 -11.55 6.69 8.07
N ALA A 113 -12.40 7.59 7.64
CA ALA A 113 -12.62 7.87 6.22
C ALA A 113 -12.27 9.34 5.95
N VAL A 114 -11.37 9.57 5.01
CA VAL A 114 -10.90 10.91 4.64
C VAL A 114 -11.16 11.19 3.17
N VAL A 115 -11.65 12.37 2.87
CA VAL A 115 -11.82 12.88 1.51
C VAL A 115 -10.60 13.71 1.16
N VAL A 116 -9.89 13.31 0.12
CA VAL A 116 -8.64 13.94 -0.34
C VAL A 116 -8.70 14.19 -1.85
N PRO A 117 -7.85 15.08 -2.40
CA PRO A 117 -7.66 15.19 -3.85
C PRO A 117 -7.31 13.85 -4.51
N ALA A 118 -7.77 13.64 -5.73
CA ALA A 118 -7.62 12.35 -6.42
C ALA A 118 -6.16 11.94 -6.67
N GLU A 119 -5.27 12.92 -6.78
CA GLU A 119 -3.82 12.71 -6.96
C GLU A 119 -3.09 12.20 -5.72
N VAL A 120 -3.61 12.44 -4.51
CA VAL A 120 -2.99 11.98 -3.25
C VAL A 120 -3.00 10.45 -3.21
N THR A 121 -1.85 9.87 -3.05
CA THR A 121 -1.67 8.41 -3.04
C THR A 121 -1.97 7.80 -1.66
N ASN A 122 -2.23 6.47 -1.63
CA ASN A 122 -2.34 5.75 -0.37
C ASN A 122 -1.05 5.83 0.45
N ALA A 123 0.10 5.72 -0.21
CA ALA A 123 1.41 5.74 0.45
C ALA A 123 1.67 7.08 1.17
N GLU A 124 1.30 8.20 0.56
CA GLU A 124 1.44 9.52 1.18
C GLU A 124 0.55 9.68 2.42
N LEU A 125 -0.71 9.19 2.34
CA LEU A 125 -1.62 9.22 3.51
C LEU A 125 -1.12 8.31 4.62
N GLU A 126 -0.71 7.10 4.28
CA GLU A 126 -0.18 6.14 5.24
C GLU A 126 1.09 6.66 5.92
N GLN A 127 1.96 7.34 5.20
CA GLN A 127 3.15 7.98 5.75
C GLN A 127 2.79 9.03 6.81
N VAL A 128 1.82 9.92 6.54
CA VAL A 128 1.37 10.91 7.51
C VAL A 128 0.71 10.24 8.71
N ILE A 129 -0.15 9.24 8.48
CA ILE A 129 -0.81 8.49 9.56
C ILE A 129 0.24 7.86 10.47
N ARG A 130 1.23 7.14 9.93
CA ARG A 130 2.29 6.48 10.71
C ARG A 130 3.18 7.46 11.47
N ALA A 131 3.51 8.59 10.86
CA ALA A 131 4.34 9.62 11.50
C ALA A 131 3.69 10.24 12.75
N HIS A 132 2.34 10.32 12.79
CA HIS A 132 1.63 11.05 13.85
C HIS A 132 0.80 10.19 14.79
N ALA A 133 0.56 8.91 14.44
CA ALA A 133 -0.19 7.99 15.30
C ALA A 133 0.58 7.50 16.54
N GLY A 134 1.92 7.64 16.54
CA GLY A 134 2.78 7.23 17.65
C GLY A 134 3.08 5.73 17.70
N GLU A 135 3.83 5.32 18.72
CA GLU A 135 4.39 3.96 18.84
C GLU A 135 3.35 2.86 19.09
N LEU A 136 2.14 3.22 19.52
CA LEU A 136 1.05 2.27 19.76
C LEU A 136 0.41 1.76 18.47
N LEU A 137 0.62 2.45 17.33
CA LEU A 137 0.11 2.02 16.05
C LEU A 137 0.90 0.82 15.53
N GLN A 138 0.23 -0.31 15.34
CA GLN A 138 0.83 -1.54 14.81
C GLN A 138 0.56 -1.72 13.33
N GLY A 139 -0.58 -1.26 12.84
CA GLY A 139 -0.98 -1.45 11.45
C GLY A 139 -1.89 -0.36 10.92
N VAL A 140 -1.73 -0.08 9.63
CA VAL A 140 -2.62 0.77 8.83
C VAL A 140 -3.02 -0.04 7.60
N ARG A 141 -4.30 -0.12 7.33
CA ARG A 141 -4.82 -0.83 6.15
C ARG A 141 -5.91 -0.01 5.49
N VAL A 142 -5.73 0.34 4.23
CA VAL A 142 -6.82 0.85 3.40
C VAL A 142 -7.78 -0.29 3.09
N PHE A 143 -9.09 -0.07 3.25
CA PHE A 143 -10.09 -1.10 2.98
C PHE A 143 -11.20 -0.64 2.02
N ASP A 144 -11.32 0.67 1.77
CA ASP A 144 -12.27 1.20 0.80
C ASP A 144 -11.74 2.47 0.12
N ILE A 145 -12.02 2.60 -1.18
CA ILE A 145 -11.76 3.79 -1.98
C ILE A 145 -13.03 4.12 -2.77
N TYR A 146 -13.61 5.27 -2.52
CA TYR A 146 -14.85 5.70 -3.14
C TYR A 146 -14.68 7.00 -3.93
N THR A 147 -15.13 6.97 -5.20
CA THR A 147 -15.07 8.10 -6.15
C THR A 147 -16.44 8.49 -6.68
N GLY A 148 -17.51 8.22 -5.93
CA GLY A 148 -18.89 8.43 -6.38
C GLY A 148 -19.43 9.83 -6.11
N LYS A 149 -20.72 10.02 -6.37
CA LYS A 149 -21.45 11.30 -6.34
C LYS A 149 -21.43 12.04 -4.99
N GLN A 150 -21.11 11.35 -3.90
CA GLN A 150 -21.04 11.95 -2.55
C GLN A 150 -19.70 12.60 -2.25
N VAL A 151 -18.75 12.54 -3.17
CA VAL A 151 -17.43 13.16 -3.05
C VAL A 151 -17.29 14.23 -4.11
N ALA A 152 -16.68 15.35 -3.77
CA ALA A 152 -16.48 16.47 -4.69
C ALA A 152 -15.71 16.03 -5.95
N ALA A 153 -16.01 16.65 -7.09
CA ALA A 153 -15.29 16.39 -8.32
C ALA A 153 -13.77 16.62 -8.13
N GLY A 154 -12.95 15.69 -8.62
CA GLY A 154 -11.50 15.73 -8.44
C GLY A 154 -11.01 15.25 -7.07
N CYS A 155 -11.90 14.71 -6.23
CA CYS A 155 -11.56 14.12 -4.94
C CYS A 155 -11.92 12.62 -4.90
N LYS A 156 -11.35 11.92 -3.94
CA LYS A 156 -11.71 10.55 -3.56
C LYS A 156 -11.82 10.43 -2.04
N SER A 157 -12.66 9.52 -1.57
CA SER A 157 -12.70 9.12 -0.16
C SER A 157 -11.89 7.85 0.01
N MET A 158 -11.01 7.83 1.00
CA MET A 158 -10.23 6.65 1.36
C MET A 158 -10.51 6.28 2.80
N ALA A 159 -10.85 5.02 3.04
CA ALA A 159 -11.14 4.50 4.38
C ALA A 159 -9.99 3.60 4.85
N PHE A 160 -9.53 3.86 6.07
CA PHE A 160 -8.42 3.17 6.71
C PHE A 160 -8.86 2.53 8.01
N ASN A 161 -8.39 1.31 8.25
CA ASN A 161 -8.42 0.68 9.55
C ASN A 161 -7.04 0.83 10.21
N LEU A 162 -7.03 1.43 11.39
CA LEU A 162 -5.84 1.63 12.23
C LEU A 162 -5.90 0.67 13.39
N THR A 163 -4.88 -0.17 13.53
CA THR A 163 -4.76 -1.14 14.61
C THR A 163 -3.74 -0.65 15.63
N TYR A 164 -4.18 -0.50 16.88
CA TYR A 164 -3.36 -0.07 18.02
C TYR A 164 -3.16 -1.21 19.01
N GLN A 165 -1.97 -1.34 19.57
CA GLN A 165 -1.66 -2.35 20.58
C GLN A 165 -0.45 -1.90 21.41
N ALA A 166 -0.51 -2.13 22.73
CA ALA A 166 0.65 -1.97 23.62
C ALA A 166 1.23 -3.35 23.98
N ALA A 167 2.55 -3.38 24.20
CA ALA A 167 3.25 -4.62 24.56
C ALA A 167 3.10 -4.98 26.04
N ASP A 168 2.79 -4.00 26.87
CA ASP A 168 2.86 -4.05 28.35
C ASP A 168 1.50 -3.98 29.06
N ARG A 169 0.44 -3.54 28.38
CA ARG A 169 -0.90 -3.35 28.94
C ARG A 169 -2.01 -3.38 27.90
N THR A 170 -3.24 -3.47 28.37
CA THR A 170 -4.43 -3.19 27.55
C THR A 170 -4.57 -1.67 27.37
N LEU A 171 -4.81 -1.23 26.15
CA LEU A 171 -5.06 0.18 25.82
C LEU A 171 -6.43 0.62 26.32
N THR A 172 -6.57 1.91 26.62
CA THR A 172 -7.84 2.56 26.89
C THR A 172 -8.36 3.30 25.66
N ASP A 173 -9.68 3.47 25.56
CA ASP A 173 -10.29 4.27 24.48
C ASP A 173 -9.72 5.68 24.42
N ALA A 174 -9.47 6.32 25.57
CA ALA A 174 -8.94 7.66 25.64
C ALA A 174 -7.55 7.80 25.01
N GLU A 175 -6.67 6.81 25.16
CA GLU A 175 -5.34 6.79 24.56
C GLU A 175 -5.43 6.69 23.05
N VAL A 176 -6.27 5.78 22.54
CA VAL A 176 -6.47 5.60 21.09
C VAL A 176 -7.15 6.81 20.47
N ASP A 177 -8.16 7.37 21.09
CA ASP A 177 -8.87 8.54 20.61
C ASP A 177 -7.96 9.79 20.60
N ALA A 178 -7.04 9.93 21.52
CA ALA A 178 -6.05 11.00 21.52
C ALA A 178 -5.07 10.89 20.32
N SER A 179 -4.64 9.67 19.99
CA SER A 179 -3.84 9.41 18.79
C SER A 179 -4.65 9.70 17.51
N MET A 180 -5.88 9.20 17.44
CA MET A 180 -6.76 9.43 16.30
C MET A 180 -7.00 10.91 16.02
N LYS A 181 -7.22 11.72 17.05
CA LYS A 181 -7.38 13.18 16.91
C LYS A 181 -6.16 13.84 16.29
N LYS A 182 -4.95 13.42 16.68
CA LYS A 182 -3.70 13.93 16.08
C LYS A 182 -3.61 13.54 14.61
N VAL A 183 -3.80 12.26 14.30
CA VAL A 183 -3.77 11.77 12.91
C VAL A 183 -4.74 12.53 12.02
N ILE A 184 -5.98 12.71 12.47
CA ILE A 184 -7.01 13.43 11.72
C ILE A 184 -6.60 14.87 11.47
N ALA A 185 -6.06 15.57 12.49
CA ALA A 185 -5.63 16.95 12.36
C ALA A 185 -4.48 17.09 11.34
N GLU A 186 -3.48 16.23 11.41
CA GLU A 186 -2.31 16.24 10.53
C GLU A 186 -2.67 15.89 9.08
N VAL A 187 -3.54 14.89 8.86
CA VAL A 187 -4.02 14.54 7.52
C VAL A 187 -4.85 15.69 6.94
N ALA A 188 -5.68 16.35 7.77
CA ALA A 188 -6.46 17.52 7.35
C ALA A 188 -5.56 18.71 6.97
N GLU A 189 -4.48 18.94 7.70
CA GLU A 189 -3.52 20.02 7.42
C GLU A 189 -2.70 19.71 6.16
N ALA A 190 -2.16 18.52 6.04
CA ALA A 190 -1.27 18.13 4.93
C ALA A 190 -1.96 18.13 3.57
N TYR A 191 -3.20 17.66 3.51
CA TYR A 191 -3.92 17.45 2.24
C TYR A 191 -5.24 18.21 2.11
N LYS A 192 -5.53 19.12 3.05
CA LYS A 192 -6.84 19.78 3.17
C LYS A 192 -8.00 18.77 3.21
N ALA A 193 -7.70 17.61 3.79
CA ALA A 193 -8.64 16.51 3.88
C ALA A 193 -9.84 16.85 4.75
N LYS A 194 -11.00 16.27 4.42
CA LYS A 194 -12.20 16.34 5.24
C LYS A 194 -12.55 14.94 5.71
N LEU A 195 -12.93 14.80 6.98
CA LEU A 195 -13.53 13.57 7.45
C LEU A 195 -14.83 13.32 6.69
N ARG A 196 -15.07 12.08 6.35
CA ARG A 196 -16.35 11.59 5.87
C ARG A 196 -17.08 10.92 7.04
N ASP A 197 -18.25 11.46 7.38
CA ASP A 197 -19.19 10.88 8.36
C ASP A 197 -19.80 9.57 7.81
#